data_d6690396c6944b584e829402181635fc
#
_entry.id   d6690396c6944b584e829402181635fc
#
_cell.length_a   1.000
_cell.length_b   1.000
_cell.length_c   1.000
_cell.angle_alpha   90.00
_cell.angle_beta   90.00
_cell.angle_gamma   90.00
#
_symmetry.space_group_name_H-M   'P 1'
#
loop_
_entity.id
_entity.type
_entity.pdbx_description
1 polymer ?
#
loop_
_entity_poly.entity_id
_entity_poly.type
_entity_poly.pdbx_seq_one_letter_code
_entity_poly.pdbx_strand_id
1 'polypeptide(L)'
;PDGPFPVEPGRYRLVIARACPWANRMAIVRRLLGLEDVISMGMCGPTHDARSWTFDLDPGGVDPVLGIERIQQAYFKRTPDYPLGITVPAIVDIPTGAVVTNDFAQMTLDLETEWTAYHRPGAPDLYPVHLRAEIDEVNELVFRDVNNGVYRCGFSATQESYEQAYEQLFSRLDWLTERLATQRFLVGDTITEADVRLFPT
;
A
#
# COMPACT_ATOMS: atom_id res chain seq x y z
N PRO A 1 -14.07 11.68 9.06
CA PRO A 1 -15.02 12.30 8.09
C PRO A 1 -15.01 13.83 8.15
N ASP A 2 -14.74 14.43 9.31
CA ASP A 2 -14.84 15.91 9.51
C ASP A 2 -13.52 16.66 9.25
N GLY A 3 -12.54 16.02 8.66
CA GLY A 3 -11.25 16.60 8.31
C GLY A 3 -11.24 17.34 6.98
N PRO A 4 -10.10 17.95 6.60
CA PRO A 4 -9.94 18.67 5.33
C PRO A 4 -10.04 17.78 4.09
N PHE A 5 -9.99 16.45 4.27
CA PHE A 5 -10.05 15.44 3.22
C PHE A 5 -11.25 14.50 3.46
N PRO A 6 -12.49 14.92 3.12
CA PRO A 6 -13.69 14.10 3.31
C PRO A 6 -13.67 12.86 2.41
N VAL A 7 -14.43 11.85 2.80
CA VAL A 7 -14.69 10.67 1.95
C VAL A 7 -15.66 11.09 0.84
N GLU A 8 -15.13 11.32 -0.36
CA GLU A 8 -15.86 11.88 -1.50
C GLU A 8 -15.48 11.13 -2.79
N PRO A 9 -16.46 10.53 -3.49
CA PRO A 9 -16.19 9.76 -4.72
C PRO A 9 -15.66 10.67 -5.83
N GLY A 10 -14.68 10.16 -6.58
CA GLY A 10 -14.05 10.87 -7.69
C GLY A 10 -13.05 11.95 -7.30
N ARG A 11 -12.91 12.24 -6.02
CA ARG A 11 -12.02 13.30 -5.52
C ARG A 11 -10.55 12.90 -5.47
N TYR A 12 -10.26 11.61 -5.27
CA TYR A 12 -8.90 11.17 -5.01
C TYR A 12 -8.34 10.30 -6.13
N ARG A 13 -7.03 10.39 -6.28
CA ARG A 13 -6.24 9.55 -7.15
C ARG A 13 -5.21 8.77 -6.35
N LEU A 14 -5.32 7.45 -6.38
CA LEU A 14 -4.30 6.54 -5.87
C LEU A 14 -3.16 6.48 -6.89
N VAL A 15 -1.96 6.84 -6.48
CA VAL A 15 -0.75 6.72 -7.32
C VAL A 15 0.08 5.53 -6.83
N ILE A 16 0.38 4.62 -7.76
CA ILE A 16 1.15 3.41 -7.50
C ILE A 16 2.26 3.22 -8.53
N ALA A 17 3.17 2.28 -8.27
CA ALA A 17 4.08 1.71 -9.26
C ALA A 17 4.02 0.18 -9.19
N ARG A 18 4.06 -0.50 -10.34
CA ARG A 18 3.95 -1.97 -10.38
C ARG A 18 5.10 -2.68 -9.66
N ALA A 19 6.27 -2.05 -9.61
CA ALA A 19 7.44 -2.57 -8.91
C ALA A 19 7.35 -2.47 -7.38
N CYS A 20 6.35 -1.73 -6.85
CA CYS A 20 6.25 -1.47 -5.41
C CYS A 20 5.26 -2.41 -4.73
N PRO A 21 5.71 -3.36 -3.89
CA PRO A 21 4.82 -4.26 -3.16
C PRO A 21 3.90 -3.51 -2.18
N TRP A 22 4.40 -2.43 -1.57
CA TRP A 22 3.61 -1.58 -0.68
C TRP A 22 2.44 -0.91 -1.40
N ALA A 23 2.65 -0.49 -2.65
CA ALA A 23 1.60 0.10 -3.49
C ALA A 23 0.61 -0.96 -4.02
N ASN A 24 1.07 -2.19 -4.23
CA ASN A 24 0.23 -3.28 -4.72
C ASN A 24 -0.90 -3.63 -3.73
N ARG A 25 -0.65 -3.55 -2.42
CA ARG A 25 -1.69 -3.72 -1.38
C ARG A 25 -2.88 -2.82 -1.62
N MET A 26 -2.60 -1.54 -1.88
CA MET A 26 -3.64 -0.54 -2.14
C MET A 26 -4.47 -0.87 -3.38
N ALA A 27 -3.81 -1.34 -4.45
CA ALA A 27 -4.50 -1.77 -5.66
C ALA A 27 -5.39 -2.99 -5.42
N ILE A 28 -4.92 -3.95 -4.60
CA ILE A 28 -5.68 -5.14 -4.21
C ILE A 28 -6.91 -4.76 -3.39
N VAL A 29 -6.73 -4.00 -2.31
CA VAL A 29 -7.84 -3.56 -1.44
C VAL A 29 -8.86 -2.77 -2.22
N ARG A 30 -8.42 -1.75 -2.99
CA ARG A 30 -9.30 -0.96 -3.85
C ARG A 30 -10.18 -1.84 -4.75
N ARG A 31 -9.60 -2.90 -5.32
CA ARG A 31 -10.32 -3.82 -6.23
C ARG A 31 -11.22 -4.80 -5.47
N LEU A 32 -10.77 -5.36 -4.35
CA LEU A 32 -11.61 -6.26 -3.54
C LEU A 32 -12.86 -5.56 -3.02
N LEU A 33 -12.74 -4.30 -2.65
CA LEU A 33 -13.83 -3.48 -2.14
C LEU A 33 -14.70 -2.85 -3.26
N GLY A 34 -14.26 -2.91 -4.53
CA GLY A 34 -14.99 -2.34 -5.67
C GLY A 34 -14.95 -0.82 -5.73
N LEU A 35 -13.82 -0.22 -5.33
CA LEU A 35 -13.65 1.24 -5.28
C LEU A 35 -13.07 1.83 -6.57
N GLU A 36 -13.07 1.07 -7.69
CA GLU A 36 -12.45 1.49 -8.96
C GLU A 36 -13.10 2.74 -9.56
N ASP A 37 -14.41 2.86 -9.44
CA ASP A 37 -15.16 4.00 -9.94
C ASP A 37 -15.19 5.19 -8.94
N VAL A 38 -14.72 4.95 -7.72
CA VAL A 38 -14.76 5.92 -6.61
C VAL A 38 -13.42 6.61 -6.41
N ILE A 39 -12.32 5.85 -6.53
CA ILE A 39 -10.95 6.33 -6.40
C ILE A 39 -10.22 5.98 -7.69
N SER A 40 -9.88 6.98 -8.49
CA SER A 40 -9.09 6.77 -9.72
C SER A 40 -7.66 6.32 -9.40
N MET A 41 -6.99 5.65 -10.36
CA MET A 41 -5.63 5.16 -10.15
C MET A 41 -4.68 5.65 -11.23
N GLY A 42 -3.53 6.21 -10.83
CA GLY A 42 -2.39 6.57 -11.66
C GLY A 42 -1.27 5.54 -11.50
N MET A 43 -0.66 5.16 -12.60
CA MET A 43 0.40 4.16 -12.66
C MET A 43 1.72 4.82 -13.05
N CYS A 44 2.64 4.93 -12.11
CA CYS A 44 4.00 5.34 -12.46
C CYS A 44 4.68 4.28 -13.33
N GLY A 45 5.52 4.73 -14.23
CA GLY A 45 6.42 3.89 -15.02
C GLY A 45 7.51 3.25 -14.16
N PRO A 46 8.34 2.37 -14.75
CA PRO A 46 9.43 1.70 -14.04
C PRO A 46 10.59 2.63 -13.73
N THR A 47 10.62 3.82 -14.34
CA THR A 47 11.70 4.78 -14.16
C THR A 47 11.62 5.45 -12.81
N HIS A 48 12.70 5.31 -12.04
CA HIS A 48 12.87 5.94 -10.74
C HIS A 48 14.28 6.54 -10.69
N ASP A 49 14.35 7.85 -10.49
CA ASP A 49 15.61 8.59 -10.32
C ASP A 49 15.63 9.35 -8.98
N ALA A 50 16.62 10.22 -8.78
CA ALA A 50 16.74 11.04 -7.58
C ALA A 50 15.52 11.95 -7.29
N ARG A 51 14.70 12.20 -8.33
CA ARG A 51 13.44 12.96 -8.24
C ARG A 51 12.20 12.07 -8.10
N SER A 52 12.39 10.74 -7.87
CA SER A 52 11.32 9.76 -7.71
C SER A 52 10.65 9.29 -9.00
N TRP A 53 9.45 8.74 -8.89
CA TRP A 53 8.71 8.04 -9.93
C TRP A 53 8.15 9.00 -10.99
N THR A 54 8.17 8.55 -12.25
CA THR A 54 7.66 9.27 -13.43
C THR A 54 6.35 8.66 -13.92
N PHE A 55 5.64 9.41 -14.79
CA PHE A 55 4.50 8.91 -15.57
C PHE A 55 4.88 8.69 -17.04
N ASP A 56 6.10 8.23 -17.29
CA ASP A 56 6.69 8.06 -18.62
C ASP A 56 5.99 7.00 -19.51
N LEU A 57 5.11 6.19 -18.95
CA LEU A 57 4.26 5.28 -19.71
C LEU A 57 2.92 5.89 -20.15
N ASP A 58 2.55 7.03 -19.59
CA ASP A 58 1.34 7.74 -19.98
C ASP A 58 1.57 8.60 -21.24
N PRO A 59 0.54 8.88 -22.03
CA PRO A 59 0.65 9.74 -23.21
C PRO A 59 1.27 11.11 -22.87
N GLY A 60 2.36 11.45 -23.57
CA GLY A 60 3.11 12.67 -23.31
C GLY A 60 3.95 12.65 -22.02
N GLY A 61 4.05 11.52 -21.33
CA GLY A 61 4.81 11.40 -20.08
C GLY A 61 4.17 12.10 -18.88
N VAL A 62 2.84 12.28 -18.90
CA VAL A 62 2.09 13.08 -17.94
C VAL A 62 0.89 12.28 -17.45
N ASP A 63 0.68 12.22 -16.12
CA ASP A 63 -0.55 11.63 -15.57
C ASP A 63 -1.79 12.36 -16.11
N PRO A 64 -2.73 11.66 -16.77
CA PRO A 64 -3.84 12.30 -17.49
C PRO A 64 -4.86 13.02 -16.58
N VAL A 65 -4.85 12.76 -15.29
CA VAL A 65 -5.78 13.37 -14.32
C VAL A 65 -5.10 14.50 -13.56
N LEU A 66 -3.87 14.27 -13.10
CA LEU A 66 -3.14 15.24 -12.27
C LEU A 66 -2.37 16.28 -13.09
N GLY A 67 -2.10 15.98 -14.37
CA GLY A 67 -1.33 16.88 -15.25
C GLY A 67 0.14 17.05 -14.83
N ILE A 68 0.71 16.02 -14.16
CA ILE A 68 2.09 16.06 -13.65
C ILE A 68 2.95 14.97 -14.30
N GLU A 69 4.23 15.24 -14.48
CA GLU A 69 5.22 14.30 -15.03
C GLU A 69 5.78 13.36 -13.95
N ARG A 70 5.76 13.80 -12.69
CA ARG A 70 6.35 13.10 -11.55
C ARG A 70 5.50 13.25 -10.31
N ILE A 71 5.40 12.18 -9.52
CA ILE A 71 4.66 12.23 -8.24
C ILE A 71 5.28 13.25 -7.25
N GLN A 72 6.58 13.55 -7.35
CA GLN A 72 7.26 14.58 -6.57
C GLN A 72 6.52 15.93 -6.62
N GLN A 73 5.96 16.29 -7.78
CA GLN A 73 5.24 17.55 -7.94
C GLN A 73 4.01 17.66 -7.02
N ALA A 74 3.32 16.53 -6.78
CA ALA A 74 2.19 16.49 -5.86
C ALA A 74 2.65 16.60 -4.39
N TYR A 75 3.79 16.01 -4.03
CA TYR A 75 4.39 16.17 -2.71
C TYR A 75 4.77 17.62 -2.42
N PHE A 76 5.43 18.27 -3.38
CA PHE A 76 5.88 19.66 -3.23
C PHE A 76 4.72 20.67 -3.23
N LYS A 77 3.58 20.34 -3.84
CA LYS A 77 2.35 21.14 -3.68
C LYS A 77 1.84 21.16 -2.25
N ARG A 78 1.99 20.06 -1.51
CA ARG A 78 1.60 20.01 -0.10
C ARG A 78 2.65 20.64 0.81
N THR A 79 3.92 20.30 0.60
CA THR A 79 5.03 20.75 1.43
C THR A 79 6.20 21.07 0.50
N PRO A 80 6.43 22.36 0.20
CA PRO A 80 7.59 22.79 -0.57
C PRO A 80 8.88 22.19 0.05
N ASP A 81 9.79 21.71 -0.78
CA ASP A 81 11.04 21.08 -0.35
C ASP A 81 10.85 19.91 0.65
N TYR A 82 9.84 19.08 0.42
CA TYR A 82 9.52 17.91 1.24
C TYR A 82 10.79 17.11 1.59
N PRO A 83 11.16 17.00 2.88
CA PRO A 83 12.50 16.56 3.30
C PRO A 83 12.68 15.04 3.31
N LEU A 84 11.59 14.28 3.18
CA LEU A 84 11.61 12.82 3.20
C LEU A 84 11.59 12.25 1.79
N GLY A 85 11.79 10.94 1.68
CA GLY A 85 11.72 10.24 0.40
C GLY A 85 10.34 10.37 -0.27
N ILE A 86 10.34 10.64 -1.56
CA ILE A 86 9.12 10.63 -2.37
C ILE A 86 8.78 9.18 -2.71
N THR A 87 7.66 8.68 -2.22
CA THR A 87 7.30 7.26 -2.30
C THR A 87 5.93 7.03 -2.92
N VAL A 88 5.68 5.80 -3.34
CA VAL A 88 4.36 5.25 -3.63
C VAL A 88 4.12 4.06 -2.70
N PRO A 89 2.85 3.75 -2.32
CA PRO A 89 1.61 4.41 -2.75
C PRO A 89 1.48 5.83 -2.21
N ALA A 90 0.71 6.64 -2.90
CA ALA A 90 0.29 7.95 -2.41
C ALA A 90 -1.17 8.23 -2.84
N ILE A 91 -1.94 8.87 -1.96
CA ILE A 91 -3.25 9.43 -2.30
C ILE A 91 -3.06 10.91 -2.61
N VAL A 92 -3.55 11.35 -3.75
CA VAL A 92 -3.52 12.74 -4.19
C VAL A 92 -4.94 13.28 -4.24
N ASP A 93 -5.17 14.43 -3.65
CA ASP A 93 -6.42 15.20 -3.78
C ASP A 93 -6.44 15.88 -5.16
N ILE A 94 -7.33 15.46 -6.05
CA ILE A 94 -7.37 15.93 -7.43
C ILE A 94 -7.59 17.45 -7.51
N PRO A 95 -8.55 18.05 -6.75
CA PRO A 95 -8.78 19.50 -6.82
C PRO A 95 -7.56 20.35 -6.48
N THR A 96 -6.73 19.94 -5.53
CA THR A 96 -5.53 20.69 -5.14
C THR A 96 -4.26 20.20 -5.84
N GLY A 97 -4.28 18.97 -6.35
CA GLY A 97 -3.11 18.29 -6.91
C GLY A 97 -2.03 17.97 -5.85
N ALA A 98 -2.38 18.03 -4.57
CA ALA A 98 -1.45 17.81 -3.47
C ALA A 98 -1.61 16.41 -2.87
N VAL A 99 -0.50 15.81 -2.42
CA VAL A 99 -0.54 14.53 -1.70
C VAL A 99 -1.31 14.69 -0.40
N VAL A 100 -2.27 13.81 -0.15
CA VAL A 100 -3.01 13.70 1.12
C VAL A 100 -2.21 12.87 2.12
N THR A 101 -1.82 11.67 1.70
CA THR A 101 -1.07 10.72 2.53
C THR A 101 -0.24 9.76 1.67
N ASN A 102 0.84 9.28 2.25
CA ASN A 102 1.65 8.16 1.78
C ASN A 102 1.90 7.14 2.91
N ASP A 103 1.10 7.21 3.97
CA ASP A 103 1.14 6.25 5.06
C ASP A 103 0.53 4.91 4.61
N PHE A 104 1.38 4.09 3.99
CA PHE A 104 0.98 2.80 3.44
C PHE A 104 0.40 1.82 4.48
N ALA A 105 0.69 2.02 5.77
CA ALA A 105 0.15 1.18 6.84
C ALA A 105 -1.29 1.55 7.19
N GLN A 106 -1.63 2.84 7.11
CA GLN A 106 -2.96 3.34 7.41
C GLN A 106 -3.89 3.34 6.19
N MET A 107 -3.35 3.56 4.99
CA MET A 107 -4.16 3.76 3.78
C MET A 107 -5.09 2.59 3.45
N THR A 108 -4.68 1.33 3.67
CA THR A 108 -5.54 0.15 3.45
C THR A 108 -6.68 0.13 4.44
N LEU A 109 -6.39 0.37 5.72
CA LEU A 109 -7.40 0.47 6.78
C LEU A 109 -8.40 1.59 6.52
N ASP A 110 -7.96 2.74 6.01
CA ASP A 110 -8.87 3.82 5.63
C ASP A 110 -9.85 3.37 4.55
N LEU A 111 -9.38 2.66 3.51
CA LEU A 111 -10.26 2.12 2.47
C LEU A 111 -11.25 1.09 3.03
N GLU A 112 -10.84 0.31 4.01
CA GLU A 112 -11.64 -0.76 4.62
C GLU A 112 -12.69 -0.24 5.61
N THR A 113 -12.40 0.86 6.31
CA THR A 113 -13.24 1.35 7.41
C THR A 113 -13.99 2.63 7.10
N GLU A 114 -13.37 3.59 6.41
CA GLU A 114 -13.98 4.90 6.15
C GLU A 114 -14.78 4.94 4.83
N TRP A 115 -14.42 4.09 3.86
CA TRP A 115 -15.07 4.05 2.53
C TRP A 115 -16.20 3.04 2.41
N THR A 116 -16.67 2.47 3.50
CA THR A 116 -17.68 1.38 3.54
C THR A 116 -18.97 1.70 2.80
N ALA A 117 -19.40 2.97 2.77
CA ALA A 117 -20.58 3.42 2.04
C ALA A 117 -20.46 3.25 0.50
N TYR A 118 -19.26 3.09 0.00
CA TYR A 118 -18.95 2.95 -1.43
C TYR A 118 -18.45 1.56 -1.80
N HIS A 119 -18.37 0.62 -0.86
CA HIS A 119 -18.01 -0.74 -1.16
C HIS A 119 -19.06 -1.40 -2.06
N ARG A 120 -18.60 -2.21 -3.01
CA ARG A 120 -19.52 -2.98 -3.86
C ARG A 120 -20.35 -3.95 -3.02
N PRO A 121 -21.58 -4.30 -3.46
CA PRO A 121 -22.35 -5.36 -2.82
C PRO A 121 -21.56 -6.68 -2.76
N GLY A 122 -21.49 -7.29 -1.58
CA GLY A 122 -20.76 -8.53 -1.36
C GLY A 122 -19.23 -8.37 -1.30
N ALA A 123 -18.71 -7.15 -1.13
CA ALA A 123 -17.30 -6.94 -0.82
C ALA A 123 -16.92 -7.67 0.48
N PRO A 124 -15.71 -8.26 0.57
CA PRO A 124 -15.26 -8.87 1.82
C PRO A 124 -15.06 -7.80 2.91
N ASP A 125 -15.37 -8.13 4.16
CA ASP A 125 -14.91 -7.37 5.31
C ASP A 125 -13.46 -7.80 5.61
N LEU A 126 -12.50 -6.98 5.21
CA LEU A 126 -11.08 -7.29 5.34
C LEU A 126 -10.54 -7.03 6.76
N TYR A 127 -11.25 -6.23 7.57
CA TYR A 127 -10.83 -5.86 8.91
C TYR A 127 -11.99 -5.94 9.93
N PRO A 128 -12.60 -7.14 10.08
CA PRO A 128 -13.78 -7.33 10.92
C PRO A 128 -13.45 -7.11 12.39
N VAL A 129 -14.30 -6.39 13.09
CA VAL A 129 -14.07 -5.91 14.46
C VAL A 129 -13.62 -7.00 15.42
N HIS A 130 -14.20 -8.19 15.32
CA HIS A 130 -13.92 -9.31 16.23
C HIS A 130 -12.57 -10.01 15.97
N LEU A 131 -11.92 -9.75 14.82
CA LEU A 131 -10.62 -10.32 14.45
C LEU A 131 -9.48 -9.29 14.47
N ARG A 132 -9.76 -8.01 14.69
CA ARG A 132 -8.77 -6.92 14.59
C ARG A 132 -7.52 -7.17 15.43
N ALA A 133 -7.67 -7.61 16.65
CA ALA A 133 -6.53 -7.85 17.53
C ALA A 133 -5.59 -8.94 16.98
N GLU A 134 -6.15 -10.03 16.45
CA GLU A 134 -5.35 -11.09 15.82
C GLU A 134 -4.75 -10.65 14.47
N ILE A 135 -5.52 -9.90 13.67
CA ILE A 135 -5.03 -9.33 12.41
C ILE A 135 -3.84 -8.40 12.68
N ASP A 136 -3.94 -7.53 13.68
CA ASP A 136 -2.88 -6.58 14.01
C ASP A 136 -1.62 -7.29 14.50
N GLU A 137 -1.76 -8.32 15.34
CA GLU A 137 -0.64 -9.14 15.79
C GLU A 137 0.08 -9.83 14.62
N VAL A 138 -0.68 -10.48 13.73
CA VAL A 138 -0.13 -11.13 12.53
C VAL A 138 0.51 -10.11 11.61
N ASN A 139 -0.11 -8.95 11.41
CA ASN A 139 0.41 -7.87 10.58
C ASN A 139 1.74 -7.34 11.10
N GLU A 140 1.89 -7.17 12.43
CA GLU A 140 3.16 -6.74 13.02
C GLU A 140 4.29 -7.77 12.77
N LEU A 141 4.00 -9.06 12.96
CA LEU A 141 4.95 -10.13 12.70
C LEU A 141 5.35 -10.19 11.22
N VAL A 142 4.39 -10.15 10.32
CA VAL A 142 4.62 -10.16 8.86
C VAL A 142 5.38 -8.91 8.43
N PHE A 143 5.01 -7.73 8.91
CA PHE A 143 5.69 -6.48 8.61
C PHE A 143 7.16 -6.52 9.01
N ARG A 144 7.42 -6.90 10.27
CA ARG A 144 8.78 -6.93 10.82
C ARG A 144 9.67 -7.96 10.13
N ASP A 145 9.17 -9.19 9.97
CA ASP A 145 10.01 -10.34 9.64
C ASP A 145 9.99 -10.69 8.15
N VAL A 146 8.90 -10.39 7.43
CA VAL A 146 8.77 -10.69 5.99
C VAL A 146 8.88 -9.41 5.16
N ASN A 147 7.93 -8.48 5.29
CA ASN A 147 7.89 -7.33 4.39
C ASN A 147 9.14 -6.44 4.49
N ASN A 148 9.63 -6.18 5.70
CA ASN A 148 10.93 -5.54 5.91
C ASN A 148 12.09 -6.54 5.90
N GLY A 149 11.84 -7.81 6.16
CA GLY A 149 12.84 -8.87 6.18
C GLY A 149 13.57 -8.99 4.84
N VAL A 150 12.82 -9.03 3.73
CA VAL A 150 13.41 -9.09 2.38
C VAL A 150 14.30 -7.88 2.08
N TYR A 151 13.93 -6.68 2.56
CA TYR A 151 14.77 -5.48 2.40
C TYR A 151 16.00 -5.54 3.28
N ARG A 152 15.88 -6.04 4.53
CA ARG A 152 17.06 -6.25 5.39
C ARG A 152 18.05 -7.23 4.78
N CYS A 153 17.57 -8.30 4.16
CA CYS A 153 18.43 -9.21 3.39
C CYS A 153 19.07 -8.49 2.20
N GLY A 154 18.26 -7.86 1.36
CA GLY A 154 18.69 -7.26 0.09
C GLY A 154 19.64 -6.05 0.24
N PHE A 155 19.56 -5.32 1.36
CA PHE A 155 20.39 -4.15 1.64
C PHE A 155 21.43 -4.37 2.74
N SER A 156 21.68 -5.62 3.13
CA SER A 156 22.72 -5.94 4.11
C SER A 156 24.10 -5.54 3.60
N ALA A 157 24.85 -4.82 4.44
CA ALA A 157 26.20 -4.38 4.11
C ALA A 157 27.29 -5.43 4.40
N THR A 158 26.97 -6.46 5.21
CA THR A 158 27.90 -7.52 5.61
C THR A 158 27.26 -8.89 5.51
N GLN A 159 28.08 -9.94 5.37
CA GLN A 159 27.60 -11.32 5.36
C GLN A 159 26.88 -11.67 6.67
N GLU A 160 27.39 -11.24 7.79
CA GLU A 160 26.79 -11.49 9.11
C GLU A 160 25.39 -10.86 9.22
N SER A 161 25.22 -9.60 8.82
CA SER A 161 23.90 -8.95 8.84
C SER A 161 22.91 -9.58 7.87
N TYR A 162 23.39 -10.08 6.73
CA TYR A 162 22.58 -10.86 5.79
C TYR A 162 22.09 -12.16 6.42
N GLU A 163 22.99 -12.95 7.01
CA GLU A 163 22.66 -14.25 7.62
C GLU A 163 21.63 -14.08 8.75
N GLN A 164 21.81 -13.09 9.62
CA GLN A 164 20.84 -12.78 10.69
C GLN A 164 19.46 -12.41 10.12
N ALA A 165 19.42 -11.58 9.08
CA ALA A 165 18.17 -11.19 8.43
C ALA A 165 17.51 -12.38 7.71
N TYR A 166 18.31 -13.22 7.07
CA TYR A 166 17.87 -14.42 6.38
C TYR A 166 17.26 -15.44 7.35
N GLU A 167 17.92 -15.74 8.45
CA GLU A 167 17.41 -16.66 9.47
C GLU A 167 16.06 -16.17 10.04
N GLN A 168 15.93 -14.90 10.33
CA GLN A 168 14.70 -14.32 10.84
C GLN A 168 13.57 -14.40 9.81
N LEU A 169 13.85 -14.06 8.55
CA LEU A 169 12.88 -14.13 7.45
C LEU A 169 12.41 -15.58 7.25
N PHE A 170 13.31 -16.53 7.10
CA PHE A 170 12.95 -17.92 6.84
C PHE A 170 12.27 -18.60 8.02
N SER A 171 12.66 -18.29 9.26
CA SER A 171 11.93 -18.74 10.45
C SER A 171 10.47 -18.24 10.45
N ARG A 172 10.21 -17.02 9.95
CA ARG A 172 8.84 -16.53 9.81
C ARG A 172 8.10 -17.19 8.65
N LEU A 173 8.76 -17.50 7.55
CA LEU A 173 8.16 -18.26 6.44
C LEU A 173 7.78 -19.67 6.85
N ASP A 174 8.59 -20.34 7.67
CA ASP A 174 8.28 -21.66 8.23
C ASP A 174 7.03 -21.58 9.13
N TRP A 175 6.97 -20.61 10.02
CA TRP A 175 5.78 -20.35 10.83
C TRP A 175 4.50 -20.10 9.99
N LEU A 176 4.63 -19.35 8.89
CA LEU A 176 3.52 -19.13 7.95
C LEU A 176 3.10 -20.43 7.26
N THR A 177 4.06 -21.27 6.89
CA THR A 177 3.83 -22.58 6.28
C THR A 177 3.05 -23.49 7.22
N GLU A 178 3.46 -23.58 8.49
CA GLU A 178 2.76 -24.36 9.51
C GLU A 178 1.33 -23.82 9.75
N ARG A 179 1.16 -22.49 9.83
CA ARG A 179 -0.14 -21.86 10.01
C ARG A 179 -1.08 -22.18 8.84
N LEU A 180 -0.62 -22.03 7.61
CA LEU A 180 -1.42 -22.25 6.40
C LEU A 180 -1.61 -23.74 6.04
N ALA A 181 -0.89 -24.66 6.69
CA ALA A 181 -1.13 -26.09 6.53
C ALA A 181 -2.48 -26.54 7.10
N THR A 182 -3.03 -25.81 8.07
CA THR A 182 -4.27 -26.14 8.78
C THR A 182 -5.42 -25.17 8.51
N GLN A 183 -5.15 -24.03 7.90
CA GLN A 183 -6.15 -23.00 7.58
C GLN A 183 -5.85 -22.34 6.23
N ARG A 184 -6.88 -21.84 5.57
CA ARG A 184 -6.74 -21.24 4.23
C ARG A 184 -6.24 -19.81 4.26
N PHE A 185 -6.58 -19.04 5.26
CA PHE A 185 -6.27 -17.62 5.43
C PHE A 185 -5.43 -17.42 6.70
N LEU A 186 -4.70 -16.32 6.78
CA LEU A 186 -3.85 -16.04 7.94
C LEU A 186 -4.66 -15.84 9.22
N VAL A 187 -5.84 -15.23 9.11
CA VAL A 187 -6.73 -14.99 10.24
C VAL A 187 -8.17 -15.25 9.83
N GLY A 188 -8.89 -16.07 10.59
CA GLY A 188 -10.28 -16.40 10.34
C GLY A 188 -10.51 -17.30 9.12
N ASP A 189 -11.76 -17.34 8.65
CA ASP A 189 -12.23 -18.26 7.60
C ASP A 189 -12.35 -17.60 6.21
N THR A 190 -12.09 -16.31 6.12
CA THR A 190 -12.13 -15.52 4.88
C THR A 190 -10.88 -14.65 4.74
N ILE A 191 -10.65 -14.12 3.52
CA ILE A 191 -9.56 -13.18 3.30
C ILE A 191 -9.67 -11.97 4.23
N THR A 192 -8.55 -11.58 4.83
CA THR A 192 -8.44 -10.41 5.69
C THR A 192 -7.27 -9.51 5.27
N GLU A 193 -7.13 -8.36 5.93
CA GLU A 193 -6.00 -7.44 5.78
C GLU A 193 -4.65 -8.15 6.00
N ALA A 194 -4.58 -9.18 6.87
CA ALA A 194 -3.38 -9.96 7.09
C ALA A 194 -2.88 -10.66 5.81
N ASP A 195 -3.80 -11.26 5.05
CA ASP A 195 -3.48 -11.91 3.78
C ASP A 195 -3.03 -10.89 2.73
N VAL A 196 -3.71 -9.74 2.67
CA VAL A 196 -3.36 -8.66 1.75
C VAL A 196 -1.98 -8.09 2.06
N ARG A 197 -1.60 -7.97 3.33
CA ARG A 197 -0.28 -7.46 3.73
C ARG A 197 0.84 -8.43 3.45
N LEU A 198 0.61 -9.72 3.54
CA LEU A 198 1.60 -10.73 3.22
C LEU A 198 1.80 -10.89 1.70
N PHE A 199 0.71 -11.02 0.95
CA PHE A 199 0.72 -11.49 -0.44
C PHE A 199 1.68 -10.75 -1.41
N PRO A 200 1.83 -9.41 -1.37
CA PRO A 200 2.67 -8.70 -2.33
C PRO A 200 4.18 -8.81 -2.10
N THR A 201 4.62 -9.37 -1.00
CA THR A 201 6.04 -9.53 -0.66
C THR A 201 6.47 -10.96 -0.90
#